data_369c8e291e43d32c962a862b258dcd2c
#
_entry.id   369c8e291e43d32c962a862b258dcd2c
#
_cell.length_a   1.000
_cell.length_b   1.000
_cell.length_c   1.000
_cell.angle_alpha   90.00
_cell.angle_beta   90.00
_cell.angle_gamma   90.00
#
_symmetry.space_group_name_H-M   'P 1'
#
loop_
_entity.id
_entity.type
_entity.pdbx_description
1 polymer ?
#
loop_
_entity_poly.entity_id
_entity_poly.type
_entity_poly.pdbx_seq_one_letter_code
_entity_poly.pdbx_strand_id
1 'polypeptide(L)'
;MIREIVHYDAPVLRAKGKEVDPTSPAIQKLIDDLFDTMRHARGVGLASQQIGEAVQVAVIDISGVKERPSKMWIKGEPVDPEDYMPMILINPVLKPTKTKITSHEGCLSFPGLTLDIPRAQRVAVKTRTLDGGHFEFDAGGLLGRAVLHEVDHLHGRLYIDHISAEERREIKEDLEYIKRGEPIPEREED
;
A
#
# COMPACT_ATOMS: atom_id res chain seq x y z
N MET A 1 -3.76 -18.51 -0.06
CA MET A 1 -5.09 -18.65 0.65
C MET A 1 -5.63 -17.26 0.94
N ILE A 2 -6.92 -17.01 0.67
CA ILE A 2 -7.55 -15.73 1.02
C ILE A 2 -7.59 -15.59 2.55
N ARG A 3 -7.12 -14.44 3.06
CA ARG A 3 -7.11 -14.06 4.47
C ARG A 3 -8.12 -12.94 4.70
N GLU A 4 -8.58 -12.81 5.93
CA GLU A 4 -9.41 -11.68 6.34
C GLU A 4 -8.56 -10.39 6.38
N ILE A 5 -9.09 -9.29 5.80
CA ILE A 5 -8.46 -7.97 5.88
C ILE A 5 -8.94 -7.29 7.17
N VAL A 6 -7.99 -6.91 8.01
CA VAL A 6 -8.30 -6.18 9.24
C VAL A 6 -8.59 -4.71 8.91
N HIS A 7 -9.59 -4.15 9.57
CA HIS A 7 -10.01 -2.77 9.41
C HIS A 7 -9.40 -1.85 10.47
N TYR A 8 -9.46 -0.56 10.20
CA TYR A 8 -9.24 0.48 11.19
C TYR A 8 -10.18 0.21 12.40
N ASP A 9 -9.73 0.11 13.59
CA ASP A 9 -8.66 0.54 14.44
C ASP A 9 -7.84 -0.69 14.97
N ALA A 10 -7.65 -1.73 14.14
CA ALA A 10 -6.91 -2.90 14.55
C ALA A 10 -5.46 -2.54 14.94
N PRO A 11 -4.96 -2.94 16.13
CA PRO A 11 -3.64 -2.53 16.61
C PRO A 11 -2.48 -2.93 15.68
N VAL A 12 -2.60 -4.02 14.94
CA VAL A 12 -1.57 -4.50 14.01
C VAL A 12 -1.30 -3.49 12.88
N LEU A 13 -2.29 -2.67 12.47
CA LEU A 13 -2.12 -1.62 11.47
C LEU A 13 -1.18 -0.51 11.94
N ARG A 14 -0.98 -0.36 13.24
CA ARG A 14 -0.04 0.58 13.86
C ARG A 14 1.27 -0.06 14.28
N ALA A 15 1.40 -1.37 14.09
CA ALA A 15 2.63 -2.08 14.41
C ALA A 15 3.70 -1.87 13.33
N LYS A 16 4.91 -1.53 13.73
CA LYS A 16 6.07 -1.54 12.83
C LYS A 16 6.42 -3.00 12.49
N GLY A 17 6.44 -3.32 11.20
CA GLY A 17 6.81 -4.63 10.71
C GLY A 17 8.27 -4.98 11.00
N LYS A 18 8.51 -6.23 11.38
CA LYS A 18 9.87 -6.78 11.53
C LYS A 18 10.45 -7.11 10.14
N GLU A 19 11.74 -6.90 9.97
CA GLU A 19 12.45 -7.42 8.80
C GLU A 19 12.40 -8.94 8.78
N VAL A 20 12.38 -9.50 7.58
CA VAL A 20 12.27 -10.95 7.36
C VAL A 20 13.39 -11.48 6.48
N ASP A 21 13.66 -12.77 6.57
CA ASP A 21 14.48 -13.49 5.60
C ASP A 21 13.63 -13.78 4.34
N PRO A 22 13.96 -13.17 3.18
CA PRO A 22 13.18 -13.35 1.96
C PRO A 22 13.19 -14.78 1.43
N THR A 23 14.18 -15.60 1.81
CA THR A 23 14.33 -16.99 1.35
C THR A 23 13.49 -17.98 2.19
N SER A 24 12.88 -17.52 3.27
CA SER A 24 12.10 -18.37 4.18
C SER A 24 10.82 -18.90 3.50
N PRO A 25 10.53 -20.22 3.59
CA PRO A 25 9.28 -20.78 3.08
C PRO A 25 8.01 -20.16 3.69
N ALA A 26 8.09 -19.69 4.95
CA ALA A 26 6.98 -19.02 5.61
C ALA A 26 6.69 -17.65 4.94
N ILE A 27 7.72 -16.93 4.50
CA ILE A 27 7.56 -15.66 3.78
C ILE A 27 7.02 -15.91 2.37
N GLN A 28 7.46 -16.95 1.69
CA GLN A 28 6.89 -17.34 0.39
C GLN A 28 5.38 -17.58 0.51
N LYS A 29 4.97 -18.36 1.50
CA LYS A 29 3.55 -18.63 1.76
C LYS A 29 2.76 -17.35 2.10
N LEU A 30 3.33 -16.44 2.89
CA LEU A 30 2.71 -15.16 3.21
C LEU A 30 2.47 -14.32 1.96
N ILE A 31 3.44 -14.29 1.03
CA ILE A 31 3.33 -13.56 -0.24
C ILE A 31 2.19 -14.14 -1.09
N ASP A 32 2.05 -15.46 -1.17
CA ASP A 32 0.95 -16.11 -1.87
C ASP A 32 -0.40 -15.73 -1.25
N ASP A 33 -0.50 -15.75 0.09
CA ASP A 33 -1.71 -15.35 0.82
C ASP A 33 -2.05 -13.85 0.55
N LEU A 34 -1.03 -12.98 0.49
CA LEU A 34 -1.20 -11.55 0.17
C LEU A 34 -1.75 -11.36 -1.25
N PHE A 35 -1.19 -12.02 -2.26
CA PHE A 35 -1.69 -11.92 -3.63
C PHE A 35 -3.11 -12.45 -3.78
N ASP A 36 -3.42 -13.60 -3.19
CA ASP A 36 -4.76 -14.17 -3.23
C ASP A 36 -5.78 -13.23 -2.60
N THR A 37 -5.44 -12.65 -1.44
CA THR A 37 -6.31 -11.73 -0.71
C THR A 37 -6.49 -10.41 -1.47
N MET A 38 -5.40 -9.82 -1.97
CA MET A 38 -5.42 -8.57 -2.74
C MET A 38 -6.32 -8.69 -3.98
N ARG A 39 -6.13 -9.78 -4.76
CA ARG A 39 -6.94 -10.02 -5.97
C ARG A 39 -8.40 -10.25 -5.66
N HIS A 40 -8.70 -11.02 -4.60
CA HIS A 40 -10.06 -11.23 -4.14
C HIS A 40 -10.76 -9.91 -3.75
N ALA A 41 -10.04 -9.03 -3.05
CA ALA A 41 -10.52 -7.72 -2.65
C ALA A 41 -10.47 -6.65 -3.78
N ARG A 42 -9.96 -7.00 -4.98
CA ARG A 42 -9.79 -6.09 -6.12
C ARG A 42 -8.92 -4.88 -5.80
N GLY A 43 -7.92 -5.06 -4.93
CA GLY A 43 -6.93 -4.05 -4.60
C GLY A 43 -5.77 -4.03 -5.58
N VAL A 44 -5.02 -2.91 -5.60
CA VAL A 44 -3.77 -2.76 -6.37
C VAL A 44 -2.53 -2.96 -5.50
N GLY A 45 -2.69 -3.02 -4.19
CA GLY A 45 -1.65 -3.27 -3.20
C GLY A 45 -2.23 -3.86 -1.93
N LEU A 46 -1.39 -4.57 -1.17
CA LEU A 46 -1.72 -5.11 0.15
C LEU A 46 -0.46 -5.33 0.97
N ALA A 47 -0.44 -4.81 2.19
CA ALA A 47 0.62 -5.00 3.16
C ALA A 47 0.29 -6.11 4.17
N SER A 48 1.31 -6.75 4.71
CA SER A 48 1.17 -7.86 5.66
C SER A 48 0.40 -7.47 6.93
N GLN A 49 0.52 -6.22 7.42
CA GLN A 49 -0.26 -5.74 8.56
C GLN A 49 -1.77 -5.81 8.32
N GLN A 50 -2.19 -5.63 7.06
CA GLN A 50 -3.61 -5.68 6.69
C GLN A 50 -4.22 -7.08 6.75
N ILE A 51 -3.39 -8.12 6.82
CA ILE A 51 -3.82 -9.51 7.07
C ILE A 51 -3.33 -10.06 8.42
N GLY A 52 -2.98 -9.15 9.34
CA GLY A 52 -2.67 -9.49 10.73
C GLY A 52 -1.19 -9.81 11.01
N GLU A 53 -0.28 -9.66 10.04
CA GLU A 53 1.13 -10.02 10.17
C GLU A 53 2.03 -8.78 10.23
N ALA A 54 2.69 -8.51 11.35
CA ALA A 54 3.55 -7.34 11.52
C ALA A 54 4.98 -7.59 11.02
N VAL A 55 5.14 -7.77 9.70
CA VAL A 55 6.42 -7.98 9.02
C VAL A 55 6.58 -7.03 7.83
N GLN A 56 7.79 -6.88 7.31
CA GLN A 56 8.06 -5.95 6.19
C GLN A 56 7.89 -6.65 4.82
N VAL A 57 6.65 -7.02 4.51
CA VAL A 57 6.27 -7.62 3.22
C VAL A 57 4.99 -6.95 2.70
N ALA A 58 5.01 -6.55 1.44
CA ALA A 58 3.84 -6.06 0.72
C ALA A 58 3.84 -6.54 -0.73
N VAL A 59 2.68 -6.55 -1.36
CA VAL A 59 2.50 -6.90 -2.77
C VAL A 59 1.78 -5.77 -3.51
N ILE A 60 2.10 -5.60 -4.79
CA ILE A 60 1.50 -4.59 -5.68
C ILE A 60 1.23 -5.24 -7.04
N ASP A 61 0.07 -4.97 -7.61
CA ASP A 61 -0.27 -5.32 -8.99
C ASP A 61 -1.13 -4.21 -9.60
N ILE A 62 -0.51 -3.42 -10.48
CA ILE A 62 -1.19 -2.31 -11.19
C ILE A 62 -1.57 -2.69 -12.63
N SER A 63 -1.46 -3.98 -12.97
CA SER A 63 -1.74 -4.46 -14.32
C SER A 63 -3.16 -4.09 -14.76
N GLY A 64 -3.27 -3.55 -15.98
CA GLY A 64 -4.55 -3.17 -16.57
C GLY A 64 -5.20 -1.89 -16.03
N VAL A 65 -4.60 -1.18 -15.06
CA VAL A 65 -5.10 0.12 -14.58
C VAL A 65 -4.67 1.23 -15.53
N LYS A 66 -5.55 1.61 -16.47
CA LYS A 66 -5.25 2.58 -17.54
C LYS A 66 -5.59 4.03 -17.19
N GLU A 67 -6.61 4.25 -16.34
CA GLU A 67 -7.09 5.59 -15.98
C GLU A 67 -6.09 6.37 -15.11
N ARG A 68 -5.18 5.66 -14.46
CA ARG A 68 -4.16 6.22 -13.56
C ARG A 68 -2.77 5.74 -13.99
N PRO A 69 -2.05 6.49 -14.83
CA PRO A 69 -0.79 6.03 -15.39
C PRO A 69 0.29 5.83 -14.33
N SER A 70 1.03 4.75 -14.49
CA SER A 70 2.22 4.43 -13.69
C SER A 70 3.49 4.78 -14.47
N LYS A 71 4.57 5.06 -13.75
CA LYS A 71 5.90 5.30 -14.31
C LYS A 71 6.93 4.51 -13.53
N MET A 72 7.92 3.96 -14.24
CA MET A 72 9.02 3.22 -13.63
C MET A 72 10.33 3.51 -14.36
N TRP A 73 11.43 3.52 -13.62
CA TRP A 73 12.78 3.67 -14.17
C TRP A 73 13.73 2.67 -13.49
N ILE A 74 14.60 2.08 -14.28
CA ILE A 74 15.69 1.22 -13.79
C ILE A 74 17.02 1.85 -14.24
N LYS A 75 17.90 2.15 -13.30
CA LYS A 75 19.18 2.85 -13.56
C LYS A 75 19.01 4.16 -14.35
N GLY A 76 17.91 4.86 -14.11
CA GLY A 76 17.56 6.11 -14.78
C GLY A 76 16.82 5.96 -16.12
N GLU A 77 16.77 4.78 -16.71
CA GLU A 77 16.09 4.52 -17.97
C GLU A 77 14.61 4.19 -17.73
N PRO A 78 13.68 4.78 -18.49
CA PRO A 78 12.26 4.45 -18.38
C PRO A 78 11.98 3.04 -18.87
N VAL A 79 11.15 2.31 -18.12
CA VAL A 79 10.69 0.95 -18.44
C VAL A 79 9.17 0.87 -18.30
N ASP A 80 8.54 -0.11 -18.95
CA ASP A 80 7.12 -0.37 -18.77
C ASP A 80 6.88 -1.02 -17.38
N PRO A 81 6.10 -0.37 -16.48
CA PRO A 81 5.79 -0.97 -15.18
C PRO A 81 5.07 -2.32 -15.28
N GLU A 82 4.29 -2.59 -16.33
CA GLU A 82 3.55 -3.85 -16.49
C GLU A 82 4.48 -5.06 -16.64
N ASP A 83 5.69 -4.88 -17.20
CA ASP A 83 6.70 -5.93 -17.33
C ASP A 83 7.23 -6.43 -15.96
N TYR A 84 6.97 -5.68 -14.90
CA TYR A 84 7.43 -5.96 -13.53
C TYR A 84 6.31 -6.32 -12.57
N MET A 85 5.10 -6.56 -13.08
CA MET A 85 3.95 -6.98 -12.29
C MET A 85 3.75 -8.50 -12.36
N PRO A 86 3.26 -9.12 -11.30
CA PRO A 86 3.02 -8.54 -9.97
C PRO A 86 4.35 -8.31 -9.20
N MET A 87 4.37 -7.26 -8.38
CA MET A 87 5.58 -6.83 -7.64
C MET A 87 5.51 -7.24 -6.16
N ILE A 88 6.66 -7.63 -5.62
CA ILE A 88 6.84 -7.96 -4.21
C ILE A 88 7.81 -6.97 -3.58
N LEU A 89 7.45 -6.40 -2.44
CA LEU A 89 8.30 -5.56 -1.62
C LEU A 89 8.66 -6.30 -0.33
N ILE A 90 9.94 -6.60 -0.12
CA ILE A 90 10.46 -7.24 1.09
C ILE A 90 11.55 -6.36 1.69
N ASN A 91 11.39 -5.97 2.96
CA ASN A 91 12.30 -5.07 3.67
C ASN A 91 12.64 -3.82 2.84
N PRO A 92 11.63 -3.13 2.27
CA PRO A 92 11.89 -2.04 1.32
C PRO A 92 12.49 -0.82 2.02
N VAL A 93 13.43 -0.18 1.33
CA VAL A 93 14.01 1.12 1.71
C VAL A 93 13.62 2.14 0.64
N LEU A 94 13.05 3.26 1.06
CA LEU A 94 12.56 4.30 0.16
C LEU A 94 13.35 5.61 0.30
N LYS A 95 13.53 6.29 -0.83
CA LYS A 95 14.00 7.68 -0.90
C LYS A 95 13.02 8.51 -1.75
N PRO A 96 11.98 9.09 -1.14
CA PRO A 96 11.01 9.91 -1.85
C PRO A 96 11.58 11.29 -2.23
N THR A 97 11.14 11.84 -3.36
CA THR A 97 11.43 13.23 -3.74
C THR A 97 10.66 14.22 -2.86
N LYS A 98 11.12 15.47 -2.82
CA LYS A 98 10.44 16.53 -2.04
C LYS A 98 9.15 17.03 -2.70
N THR A 99 9.10 17.03 -4.03
CA THR A 99 7.89 17.44 -4.77
C THR A 99 6.77 16.46 -4.52
N LYS A 100 5.60 16.96 -4.16
CA LYS A 100 4.40 16.17 -3.89
C LYS A 100 3.29 16.43 -4.91
N ILE A 101 2.48 15.42 -5.15
CA ILE A 101 1.26 15.50 -5.95
C ILE A 101 0.12 14.93 -5.10
N THR A 102 -0.97 15.69 -4.97
CA THR A 102 -2.20 15.25 -4.31
C THR A 102 -3.07 14.47 -5.29
N SER A 103 -3.61 13.35 -4.86
CA SER A 103 -4.55 12.53 -5.63
C SER A 103 -5.32 11.60 -4.71
N HIS A 104 -6.43 11.07 -5.20
CA HIS A 104 -7.29 10.16 -4.47
C HIS A 104 -6.57 8.85 -4.09
N GLU A 105 -6.73 8.45 -2.83
CA GLU A 105 -6.33 7.15 -2.30
C GLU A 105 -7.48 6.51 -1.53
N GLY A 106 -7.68 5.20 -1.77
CA GLY A 106 -8.46 4.32 -0.91
C GLY A 106 -7.54 3.31 -0.22
N CYS A 107 -8.04 2.63 0.77
CA CYS A 107 -7.33 1.58 1.48
C CYS A 107 -8.30 0.45 1.83
N LEU A 108 -7.91 -0.81 1.59
CA LEU A 108 -8.74 -1.98 1.89
C LEU A 108 -9.07 -2.11 3.39
N SER A 109 -8.22 -1.54 4.26
CA SER A 109 -8.48 -1.46 5.71
C SER A 109 -9.43 -0.32 6.11
N PHE A 110 -9.88 0.49 5.14
CA PHE A 110 -10.81 1.62 5.31
C PHE A 110 -11.89 1.55 4.23
N PRO A 111 -12.76 0.53 4.26
CA PRO A 111 -13.74 0.32 3.20
C PRO A 111 -14.66 1.53 3.05
N GLY A 112 -14.84 1.98 1.80
CA GLY A 112 -15.71 3.11 1.46
C GLY A 112 -15.11 4.50 1.70
N LEU A 113 -13.90 4.64 2.27
CA LEU A 113 -13.26 5.93 2.53
C LEU A 113 -12.15 6.22 1.51
N THR A 114 -12.36 7.24 0.68
CA THR A 114 -11.37 7.78 -0.26
C THR A 114 -10.98 9.19 0.17
N LEU A 115 -9.68 9.50 0.15
CA LEU A 115 -9.12 10.77 0.59
C LEU A 115 -8.13 11.32 -0.44
N ASP A 116 -7.99 12.62 -0.47
CA ASP A 116 -6.95 13.31 -1.23
C ASP A 116 -5.64 13.35 -0.46
N ILE A 117 -4.66 12.56 -0.90
CA ILE A 117 -3.40 12.38 -0.17
C ILE A 117 -2.23 12.98 -0.95
N PRO A 118 -1.44 13.89 -0.34
CA PRO A 118 -0.19 14.38 -0.91
C PRO A 118 0.90 13.32 -0.79
N ARG A 119 1.41 12.82 -1.91
CA ARG A 119 2.53 11.87 -1.99
C ARG A 119 3.68 12.42 -2.81
N ALA A 120 4.90 11.98 -2.53
CA ALA A 120 6.04 12.27 -3.38
C ALA A 120 5.76 11.89 -4.83
N GLN A 121 6.14 12.77 -5.76
CA GLN A 121 5.94 12.57 -7.20
C GLN A 121 6.73 11.37 -7.73
N ARG A 122 7.90 11.10 -7.15
CA ARG A 122 8.78 10.00 -7.50
C ARG A 122 9.43 9.46 -6.22
N VAL A 123 9.67 8.17 -6.17
CA VAL A 123 10.33 7.49 -5.06
C VAL A 123 11.35 6.50 -5.61
N ALA A 124 12.59 6.57 -5.10
CA ALA A 124 13.58 5.52 -5.33
C ALA A 124 13.34 4.40 -4.32
N VAL A 125 13.35 3.17 -4.80
CA VAL A 125 13.00 1.96 -4.06
C VAL A 125 14.15 0.97 -4.13
N LYS A 126 14.53 0.42 -2.98
CA LYS A 126 15.38 -0.76 -2.89
C LYS A 126 14.65 -1.83 -2.09
N THR A 127 14.41 -2.99 -2.68
CA THR A 127 13.73 -4.12 -2.05
C THR A 127 14.58 -5.38 -2.13
N ARG A 128 14.36 -6.33 -1.22
CA ARG A 128 14.98 -7.66 -1.30
C ARG A 128 14.22 -8.52 -2.29
N THR A 129 14.93 -9.41 -2.97
CA THR A 129 14.36 -10.44 -3.85
C THR A 129 14.28 -11.79 -3.14
N LEU A 130 13.43 -12.71 -3.64
CA LEU A 130 13.19 -14.02 -3.01
C LEU A 130 14.44 -14.93 -2.97
N ASP A 131 15.41 -14.70 -3.86
CA ASP A 131 16.70 -15.38 -3.86
C ASP A 131 17.74 -14.76 -2.89
N GLY A 132 17.30 -13.73 -2.12
CA GLY A 132 18.14 -13.03 -1.15
C GLY A 132 18.93 -11.85 -1.73
N GLY A 133 18.78 -11.55 -3.03
CA GLY A 133 19.39 -10.41 -3.70
C GLY A 133 18.67 -9.09 -3.40
N HIS A 134 18.88 -8.10 -4.27
CA HIS A 134 18.22 -6.80 -4.21
C HIS A 134 17.72 -6.40 -5.61
N PHE A 135 16.62 -5.65 -5.62
CA PHE A 135 16.10 -4.98 -6.80
C PHE A 135 15.93 -3.48 -6.50
N GLU A 136 16.42 -2.65 -7.42
CA GLU A 136 16.40 -1.19 -7.28
C GLU A 136 15.68 -0.57 -8.48
N PHE A 137 14.75 0.33 -8.22
CA PHE A 137 14.00 1.04 -9.25
C PHE A 137 13.47 2.37 -8.70
N ASP A 138 13.04 3.24 -9.59
CA ASP A 138 12.27 4.42 -9.23
C ASP A 138 10.84 4.26 -9.71
N ALA A 139 9.88 4.73 -8.95
CA ALA A 139 8.47 4.68 -9.25
C ALA A 139 7.80 6.06 -9.18
N GLY A 140 6.80 6.28 -10.03
CA GLY A 140 5.96 7.47 -10.06
C GLY A 140 4.55 7.14 -10.52
N GLY A 141 3.66 8.13 -10.52
CA GLY A 141 2.26 7.91 -10.83
C GLY A 141 1.58 6.95 -9.86
N LEU A 142 0.69 6.09 -10.35
CA LEU A 142 -0.03 5.11 -9.52
C LEU A 142 0.94 4.14 -8.82
N LEU A 143 1.93 3.60 -9.52
CA LEU A 143 2.91 2.69 -8.93
C LEU A 143 3.68 3.36 -7.77
N GLY A 144 4.16 4.59 -7.96
CA GLY A 144 4.86 5.33 -6.90
C GLY A 144 3.97 5.57 -5.68
N ARG A 145 2.70 5.88 -5.91
CA ARG A 145 1.70 6.07 -4.86
C ARG A 145 1.41 4.78 -4.10
N ALA A 146 1.22 3.67 -4.82
CA ALA A 146 1.01 2.34 -4.23
C ALA A 146 2.21 1.93 -3.37
N VAL A 147 3.44 2.06 -3.88
CA VAL A 147 4.66 1.77 -3.11
C VAL A 147 4.70 2.57 -1.80
N LEU A 148 4.44 3.88 -1.86
CA LEU A 148 4.45 4.75 -0.67
C LEU A 148 3.36 4.37 0.31
N HIS A 149 2.16 4.01 -0.17
CA HIS A 149 1.04 3.58 0.65
C HIS A 149 1.33 2.25 1.38
N GLU A 150 1.79 1.24 0.65
CA GLU A 150 2.06 -0.07 1.24
C GLU A 150 3.25 -0.02 2.21
N VAL A 151 4.29 0.75 1.90
CA VAL A 151 5.44 0.89 2.81
C VAL A 151 5.09 1.70 4.06
N ASP A 152 4.15 2.64 3.99
CA ASP A 152 3.60 3.26 5.20
C ASP A 152 3.01 2.20 6.13
N HIS A 153 2.19 1.27 5.63
CA HIS A 153 1.66 0.14 6.43
C HIS A 153 2.78 -0.66 7.10
N LEU A 154 3.87 -0.95 6.39
CA LEU A 154 5.03 -1.69 6.93
C LEU A 154 5.69 -0.97 8.11
N HIS A 155 5.49 0.35 8.22
CA HIS A 155 6.02 1.18 9.31
C HIS A 155 4.94 1.60 10.34
N GLY A 156 3.74 1.01 10.29
CA GLY A 156 2.62 1.34 11.18
C GLY A 156 2.01 2.70 10.92
N ARG A 157 2.20 3.26 9.72
CA ARG A 157 1.59 4.51 9.27
C ARG A 157 0.40 4.23 8.36
N LEU A 158 -0.57 5.12 8.39
CA LEU A 158 -1.80 5.02 7.61
C LEU A 158 -1.96 6.27 6.75
N TYR A 159 -2.67 6.16 5.62
CA TYR A 159 -2.86 7.29 4.71
C TYR A 159 -3.56 8.49 5.40
N ILE A 160 -4.40 8.25 6.41
CA ILE A 160 -5.02 9.27 7.25
C ILE A 160 -4.01 10.08 8.11
N ASP A 161 -2.75 9.68 8.19
CA ASP A 161 -1.69 10.43 8.86
C ASP A 161 -1.12 11.57 7.99
N HIS A 162 -1.49 11.59 6.70
CA HIS A 162 -1.03 12.58 5.72
C HIS A 162 -2.01 13.73 5.51
N ILE A 163 -3.21 13.69 6.12
CA ILE A 163 -4.21 14.75 6.05
C ILE A 163 -4.09 15.73 7.22
N SER A 164 -4.66 16.92 7.06
CA SER A 164 -4.70 17.95 8.10
C SER A 164 -5.57 17.55 9.29
N ALA A 165 -5.40 18.27 10.41
CA ALA A 165 -6.27 18.08 11.58
C ALA A 165 -7.74 18.46 11.29
N GLU A 166 -7.99 19.35 10.34
CA GLU A 166 -9.33 19.73 9.89
C GLU A 166 -9.97 18.60 9.12
N GLU A 167 -9.34 18.12 8.05
CA GLU A 167 -9.80 16.94 7.27
C GLU A 167 -9.99 15.70 8.17
N ARG A 168 -9.11 15.54 9.18
CA ARG A 168 -9.25 14.45 10.15
C ARG A 168 -10.52 14.54 10.98
N ARG A 169 -10.97 15.78 11.31
CA ARG A 169 -12.24 15.99 12.03
C ARG A 169 -13.44 15.71 11.14
N GLU A 170 -13.38 16.06 9.85
CA GLU A 170 -14.45 15.84 8.89
C GLU A 170 -14.76 14.35 8.71
N ILE A 171 -13.73 13.50 8.68
CA ILE A 171 -13.88 12.05 8.50
C ILE A 171 -14.07 11.27 9.82
N LYS A 172 -14.19 11.98 10.96
CA LYS A 172 -14.25 11.32 12.28
C LYS A 172 -15.40 10.31 12.38
N GLU A 173 -16.56 10.68 11.88
CA GLU A 173 -17.75 9.81 11.89
C GLU A 173 -17.56 8.61 10.99
N ASP A 174 -17.00 8.77 9.79
CA ASP A 174 -16.68 7.69 8.86
C ASP A 174 -15.72 6.67 9.50
N LEU A 175 -14.70 7.16 10.22
CA LEU A 175 -13.78 6.29 10.95
C LEU A 175 -14.47 5.47 12.05
N GLU A 176 -15.48 6.02 12.72
CA GLU A 176 -16.25 5.27 13.72
C GLU A 176 -17.13 4.19 13.07
N TYR A 177 -17.70 4.42 11.90
CA TYR A 177 -18.41 3.38 11.13
C TYR A 177 -17.45 2.23 10.76
N ILE A 178 -16.29 2.56 10.18
CA ILE A 178 -15.28 1.55 9.78
C ILE A 178 -14.82 0.74 11.00
N LYS A 179 -14.58 1.39 12.14
CA LYS A 179 -14.15 0.76 13.37
C LYS A 179 -15.17 -0.25 13.91
N ARG A 180 -16.47 0.02 13.73
CA ARG A 180 -17.54 -0.90 14.11
C ARG A 180 -17.80 -1.99 13.06
N GLY A 181 -17.09 -1.99 11.93
CA GLY A 181 -17.33 -2.88 10.81
C GLY A 181 -18.64 -2.57 10.05
N GLU A 182 -19.12 -1.34 10.16
CA GLU A 182 -20.34 -0.86 9.50
C GLU A 182 -19.99 -0.10 8.21
N PRO A 183 -20.86 -0.14 7.17
CA PRO A 183 -20.64 0.65 5.98
C PRO A 183 -20.83 2.14 6.30
N ILE A 184 -20.02 3.00 5.64
CA ILE A 184 -20.21 4.44 5.70
C ILE A 184 -21.53 4.77 5.00
N PRO A 185 -22.47 5.52 5.63
CA PRO A 185 -23.72 5.91 5.00
C PRO A 185 -23.49 6.77 3.76
N GLU A 186 -24.31 6.54 2.71
CA GLU A 186 -24.35 7.45 1.57
C GLU A 186 -24.80 8.83 2.07
N ARG A 187 -24.00 9.87 1.81
CA ARG A 187 -24.40 11.25 2.07
C ARG A 187 -25.16 11.75 0.87
N GLU A 188 -26.39 12.23 1.09
CA GLU A 188 -27.11 12.93 0.03
C GLU A 188 -26.28 14.18 -0.34
N GLU A 189 -25.92 14.30 -1.62
CA GLU A 189 -25.31 15.52 -2.15
C GLU A 189 -26.42 16.59 -2.17
N ASP A 190 -26.28 17.62 -1.33
CA ASP A 190 -27.14 18.81 -1.32
C ASP A 190 -26.89 19.72 -2.55
#